data_ff9a9d8bd14d526d1520da14fcdcb900
#
_entry.id   ff9a9d8bd14d526d1520da14fcdcb900
#
_cell.length_a   1.000
_cell.length_b   1.000
_cell.length_c   1.000
_cell.angle_alpha   90.00
_cell.angle_beta   90.00
_cell.angle_gamma   90.00
#
_symmetry.space_group_name_H-M   'P 1'
#
loop_
_entity.id
_entity.type
_entity.pdbx_description
1 polymer ?
#
loop_
_entity_poly.entity_id
_entity_poly.type
_entity_poly.pdbx_seq_one_letter_code
_entity_poly.pdbx_strand_id
1 'polypeptide(L)'
;PTTTTGGTNGISIGLGSILGSVDKIMGQGSSQYTGKATDMMIQGEGMFVLNTGTGNVFTRVGNFDFDKDGNLIDVGTGAKVQGYGSESTATPGTDPTTDPAVIDIPATDPWGAAGTLPGDIRFTLGEELDGATDYKLASFSIGQDGVVTGVYTDGTFSVTKPMFKIAIATFPNQAGLVPQGNNYYAESNNSGAADIGHPGDGGKGLIIPNYLEMSNVDLSQEFTDMIVTQRGFQANSRVITVSDTLLQELIDLKRN
;
A
#
# COMPACT_ATOMS: atom_id res chain seq x y z
N PRO A 1 -70.48 -6.50 20.15
CA PRO A 1 -69.80 -5.46 20.89
C PRO A 1 -68.47 -5.13 20.17
N THR A 2 -68.53 -4.00 19.46
CA THR A 2 -67.31 -3.46 18.81
C THR A 2 -66.58 -2.60 19.82
N THR A 3 -65.49 -3.10 20.32
CA THR A 3 -64.56 -2.30 21.13
C THR A 3 -63.81 -1.35 20.19
N THR A 4 -64.23 -0.11 20.14
CA THR A 4 -63.47 1.00 19.55
C THR A 4 -62.34 1.36 20.51
N THR A 5 -61.22 0.63 20.41
CA THR A 5 -60.00 1.06 21.07
C THR A 5 -59.35 2.10 20.16
N GLY A 6 -59.27 3.34 20.62
CA GLY A 6 -58.53 4.39 19.91
C GLY A 6 -57.09 3.97 19.74
N GLY A 7 -56.57 4.16 18.54
CA GLY A 7 -55.17 3.87 18.26
C GLY A 7 -54.25 4.69 19.15
N THR A 8 -53.37 4.04 19.88
CA THR A 8 -52.25 4.71 20.56
C THR A 8 -51.16 5.00 19.57
N ASN A 9 -50.78 6.26 19.41
CA ASN A 9 -49.60 6.63 18.63
C ASN A 9 -48.36 6.03 19.28
N GLY A 10 -47.54 5.35 18.50
CA GLY A 10 -46.27 4.86 18.99
C GLY A 10 -45.39 6.03 19.44
N ILE A 11 -44.79 5.89 20.61
CA ILE A 11 -43.76 6.82 21.09
C ILE A 11 -42.44 6.43 20.45
N SER A 12 -41.92 7.29 19.57
CA SER A 12 -40.57 7.11 18.99
C SER A 12 -39.57 7.88 19.85
N ILE A 13 -38.73 7.15 20.56
CA ILE A 13 -37.60 7.72 21.30
C ILE A 13 -36.36 7.53 20.46
N GLY A 14 -35.74 8.62 20.06
CA GLY A 14 -34.43 8.58 19.37
C GLY A 14 -33.36 8.10 20.34
N LEU A 15 -32.62 7.04 19.97
CA LEU A 15 -31.51 6.47 20.75
C LEU A 15 -30.17 7.17 20.49
N GLY A 16 -30.19 8.28 19.80
CA GLY A 16 -28.97 8.99 19.37
C GLY A 16 -28.57 8.66 17.93
N SER A 17 -27.37 9.04 17.56
CA SER A 17 -26.76 8.71 16.27
C SER A 17 -25.69 7.61 16.44
N ILE A 18 -25.64 6.69 15.50
CA ILE A 18 -24.61 5.66 15.43
C ILE A 18 -23.81 5.86 14.14
N LEU A 19 -22.55 5.41 14.15
CA LEU A 19 -21.72 5.38 12.94
C LEU A 19 -22.33 4.37 11.96
N GLY A 20 -22.75 4.83 10.78
CA GLY A 20 -23.37 3.99 9.75
C GLY A 20 -22.33 3.26 8.89
N SER A 21 -21.34 3.98 8.37
CA SER A 21 -20.24 3.43 7.58
C SER A 21 -19.00 4.30 7.73
N VAL A 22 -17.86 3.72 7.40
CA VAL A 22 -16.58 4.42 7.23
C VAL A 22 -16.07 4.07 5.85
N ASP A 23 -16.07 5.06 4.96
CA ASP A 23 -15.55 4.90 3.60
C ASP A 23 -14.09 5.32 3.57
N LYS A 24 -13.28 4.55 2.81
CA LYS A 24 -11.86 4.81 2.61
C LYS A 24 -11.64 5.39 1.22
N ILE A 25 -10.98 6.53 1.15
CA ILE A 25 -10.59 7.14 -0.11
C ILE A 25 -9.19 6.65 -0.45
N MET A 26 -9.10 5.71 -1.41
CA MET A 26 -7.86 5.09 -1.87
C MET A 26 -7.27 5.80 -3.11
N GLY A 27 -7.58 7.08 -3.29
CA GLY A 27 -7.02 7.88 -4.38
C GLY A 27 -5.51 8.10 -4.22
N GLN A 28 -4.81 8.26 -5.35
CA GLN A 28 -3.38 8.53 -5.39
C GLN A 28 -3.06 9.90 -4.79
N GLY A 29 -2.05 9.94 -3.90
CA GLY A 29 -1.50 11.18 -3.34
C GLY A 29 -0.47 11.83 -4.26
N SER A 30 0.02 13.01 -3.86
CA SER A 30 1.12 13.70 -4.54
C SER A 30 2.44 12.96 -4.32
N SER A 31 3.37 13.08 -5.27
CA SER A 31 4.71 12.50 -5.16
C SER A 31 5.68 13.46 -4.50
N GLN A 32 6.53 12.96 -3.60
CA GLN A 32 7.63 13.69 -2.99
C GLN A 32 8.95 13.02 -3.33
N TYR A 33 9.88 13.78 -3.89
CA TYR A 33 11.23 13.29 -4.17
C TYR A 33 12.06 13.19 -2.89
N THR A 34 12.67 12.02 -2.64
CA THR A 34 13.52 11.76 -1.47
C THR A 34 14.98 11.56 -1.82
N GLY A 35 15.28 11.15 -3.05
CA GLY A 35 16.63 10.84 -3.53
C GLY A 35 17.19 9.50 -3.04
N LYS A 36 16.43 8.72 -2.26
CA LYS A 36 16.82 7.38 -1.79
C LYS A 36 16.33 6.34 -2.79
N ALA A 37 17.23 5.51 -3.30
CA ALA A 37 16.92 4.53 -4.34
C ALA A 37 15.90 3.46 -3.91
N THR A 38 15.81 3.19 -2.61
CA THR A 38 14.88 2.21 -2.03
C THR A 38 13.49 2.78 -1.74
N ASP A 39 13.35 4.12 -1.78
CA ASP A 39 12.04 4.75 -1.67
C ASP A 39 11.30 4.64 -3.00
N MET A 40 10.10 4.12 -2.98
CA MET A 40 9.33 3.82 -4.17
C MET A 40 7.88 4.26 -4.03
N MET A 41 7.34 4.80 -5.10
CA MET A 41 5.93 5.16 -5.21
C MET A 41 5.30 4.37 -6.35
N ILE A 42 4.05 3.94 -6.18
CA ILE A 42 3.26 3.35 -7.27
C ILE A 42 2.47 4.47 -7.95
N GLN A 43 2.66 4.63 -9.24
CA GLN A 43 1.85 5.51 -10.07
C GLN A 43 0.73 4.71 -10.75
N GLY A 44 -0.50 4.93 -10.31
CA GLY A 44 -1.66 4.18 -10.74
C GLY A 44 -2.19 3.23 -9.68
N GLU A 45 -2.92 2.21 -10.10
CA GLU A 45 -3.54 1.21 -9.21
C GLU A 45 -2.51 0.18 -8.73
N GLY A 46 -2.60 -0.21 -7.45
CA GLY A 46 -1.79 -1.28 -6.88
C GLY A 46 -1.29 -1.00 -5.48
N MET A 47 -0.79 -2.05 -4.84
CA MET A 47 -0.16 -2.02 -3.52
C MET A 47 1.08 -2.91 -3.53
N PHE A 48 2.09 -2.54 -2.77
CA PHE A 48 3.23 -3.43 -2.51
C PHE A 48 2.80 -4.64 -1.70
N VAL A 49 3.37 -5.78 -2.02
CA VAL A 49 3.14 -7.03 -1.30
C VAL A 49 4.27 -7.24 -0.30
N LEU A 50 3.93 -7.36 0.97
CA LEU A 50 4.89 -7.61 2.04
C LEU A 50 4.54 -8.90 2.78
N ASN A 51 5.56 -9.57 3.27
CA ASN A 51 5.43 -10.76 4.12
C ASN A 51 5.84 -10.42 5.56
N THR A 52 4.91 -10.61 6.48
CA THR A 52 5.14 -10.41 7.93
C THR A 52 5.58 -11.69 8.65
N GLY A 53 5.79 -12.79 7.92
CA GLY A 53 6.05 -14.11 8.51
C GLY A 53 4.79 -14.87 8.92
N THR A 54 3.67 -14.21 9.08
CA THR A 54 2.35 -14.81 9.36
C THR A 54 1.42 -14.79 8.17
N GLY A 55 1.79 -14.05 7.12
CA GLY A 55 1.00 -13.92 5.89
C GLY A 55 1.36 -12.66 5.12
N ASN A 56 0.76 -12.54 3.94
CA ASN A 56 0.94 -11.39 3.09
C ASN A 56 0.06 -10.23 3.58
N VAL A 57 0.65 -9.04 3.61
CA VAL A 57 -0.02 -7.78 3.85
C VAL A 57 0.28 -6.83 2.70
N PHE A 58 -0.58 -5.86 2.50
CA PHE A 58 -0.53 -4.94 1.38
C PHE A 58 -0.39 -3.51 1.87
N THR A 59 0.49 -2.75 1.24
CA THR A 59 0.68 -1.33 1.60
C THR A 59 0.91 -0.47 0.37
N ARG A 60 0.56 0.79 0.49
CA ARG A 60 0.90 1.83 -0.49
C ARG A 60 2.20 2.57 -0.13
N VAL A 61 2.61 2.44 1.14
CA VAL A 61 3.84 3.08 1.64
C VAL A 61 5.04 2.36 1.06
N GLY A 62 5.94 3.11 0.43
CA GLY A 62 7.13 2.59 -0.24
C GLY A 62 8.44 3.01 0.42
N ASN A 63 8.45 3.25 1.73
CA ASN A 63 9.67 3.57 2.47
C ASN A 63 10.39 2.29 2.89
N PHE A 64 11.26 1.80 2.00
CA PHE A 64 11.98 0.56 2.22
C PHE A 64 13.46 0.78 2.52
N ASP A 65 14.08 -0.23 3.13
CA ASP A 65 15.52 -0.29 3.37
C ASP A 65 16.02 -1.74 3.37
N PHE A 66 17.33 -1.91 3.37
CA PHE A 66 17.93 -3.24 3.50
C PHE A 66 18.27 -3.55 4.94
N ASP A 67 17.98 -4.77 5.35
CA ASP A 67 18.46 -5.29 6.61
C ASP A 67 19.92 -5.80 6.50
N LYS A 68 20.49 -6.24 7.62
CA LYS A 68 21.85 -6.82 7.66
C LYS A 68 22.03 -8.07 6.81
N ASP A 69 20.95 -8.77 6.52
CA ASP A 69 20.92 -10.02 5.76
C ASP A 69 20.60 -9.74 4.25
N GLY A 70 20.46 -8.46 3.88
CA GLY A 70 20.18 -8.00 2.52
C GLY A 70 18.72 -8.11 2.09
N ASN A 71 17.78 -8.38 2.99
CA ASN A 71 16.37 -8.37 2.64
C ASN A 71 15.87 -6.94 2.49
N LEU A 72 15.06 -6.68 1.47
CA LEU A 72 14.33 -5.43 1.33
C LEU A 72 13.14 -5.44 2.28
N ILE A 73 13.16 -4.56 3.28
CA ILE A 73 12.18 -4.51 4.36
C ILE A 73 11.50 -3.15 4.47
N ASP A 74 10.29 -3.13 5.01
CA ASP A 74 9.67 -1.90 5.48
C ASP A 74 10.34 -1.42 6.76
N VAL A 75 10.80 -0.17 6.77
CA VAL A 75 11.54 0.44 7.88
C VAL A 75 10.73 0.46 9.18
N GLY A 76 9.41 0.57 9.09
CA GLY A 76 8.53 0.69 10.26
C GLY A 76 8.32 -0.62 11.02
N THR A 77 8.28 -1.75 10.32
CA THR A 77 7.83 -3.03 10.87
C THR A 77 8.78 -4.18 10.64
N GLY A 78 9.73 -4.05 9.69
CA GLY A 78 10.62 -5.12 9.29
C GLY A 78 9.94 -6.18 8.38
N ALA A 79 8.74 -5.92 7.88
CA ALA A 79 8.08 -6.80 6.93
C ALA A 79 8.86 -6.82 5.61
N LYS A 80 9.04 -8.02 5.04
CA LYS A 80 9.84 -8.21 3.83
C LYS A 80 9.04 -7.94 2.57
N VAL A 81 9.60 -7.15 1.66
CA VAL A 81 9.01 -6.88 0.34
C VAL A 81 9.10 -8.13 -0.52
N GLN A 82 8.01 -8.43 -1.22
CA GLN A 82 7.90 -9.59 -2.09
C GLN A 82 8.16 -9.23 -3.53
N GLY A 83 8.81 -10.12 -4.26
CA GLY A 83 9.11 -9.99 -5.67
C GLY A 83 9.41 -11.31 -6.35
N TYR A 84 9.67 -11.24 -7.63
CA TYR A 84 10.01 -12.40 -8.46
C TYR A 84 11.52 -12.40 -8.73
N GLY A 85 12.21 -13.51 -8.44
CA GLY A 85 13.63 -13.67 -8.76
C GLY A 85 13.85 -13.81 -10.28
N SER A 86 14.98 -13.30 -10.78
CA SER A 86 15.38 -13.48 -12.17
C SER A 86 15.95 -14.88 -12.39
N GLU A 87 15.53 -15.56 -13.44
CA GLU A 87 16.12 -16.83 -13.87
C GLU A 87 17.37 -16.64 -14.77
N SER A 88 17.86 -15.40 -14.93
CA SER A 88 19.05 -15.11 -15.72
C SER A 88 20.30 -15.68 -15.07
N THR A 89 21.16 -16.34 -15.87
CA THR A 89 22.44 -16.91 -15.46
C THR A 89 23.60 -16.10 -16.02
N ALA A 90 24.71 -16.02 -15.29
CA ALA A 90 25.95 -15.45 -15.77
C ALA A 90 26.88 -16.55 -16.26
N THR A 91 27.49 -16.34 -17.42
CA THR A 91 28.56 -17.19 -17.92
C THR A 91 29.86 -16.40 -17.81
N PRO A 92 30.90 -16.88 -17.06
CA PRO A 92 32.18 -16.20 -16.98
C PRO A 92 32.82 -16.04 -18.35
N GLY A 93 33.45 -14.89 -18.60
CA GLY A 93 34.31 -14.71 -19.77
C GLY A 93 35.50 -15.68 -19.76
N THR A 94 36.01 -15.99 -20.93
CA THR A 94 37.16 -16.90 -21.06
C THR A 94 38.47 -16.29 -20.57
N ASP A 95 38.54 -14.96 -20.51
CA ASP A 95 39.69 -14.19 -20.00
C ASP A 95 39.17 -13.00 -19.18
N PRO A 96 39.38 -13.00 -17.86
CA PRO A 96 38.88 -11.93 -16.98
C PRO A 96 39.51 -10.55 -17.27
N THR A 97 40.54 -10.47 -18.10
CA THR A 97 41.19 -9.20 -18.46
C THR A 97 40.68 -8.60 -19.76
N THR A 98 40.10 -9.40 -20.64
CA THR A 98 39.69 -8.98 -21.99
C THR A 98 38.26 -9.33 -22.37
N ASP A 99 37.61 -10.23 -21.64
CA ASP A 99 36.30 -10.77 -21.99
C ASP A 99 35.35 -10.71 -20.77
N PRO A 100 34.41 -9.77 -20.75
CA PRO A 100 33.46 -9.64 -19.63
C PRO A 100 32.51 -10.84 -19.54
N ALA A 101 31.99 -11.12 -18.35
CA ALA A 101 30.94 -12.12 -18.17
C ALA A 101 29.71 -11.78 -19.02
N VAL A 102 29.12 -12.80 -19.63
CA VAL A 102 27.90 -12.67 -20.43
C VAL A 102 26.70 -13.05 -19.56
N ILE A 103 25.70 -12.17 -19.52
CA ILE A 103 24.43 -12.47 -18.88
C ILE A 103 23.48 -13.06 -19.92
N ASP A 104 23.11 -14.31 -19.72
CA ASP A 104 22.07 -14.96 -20.51
C ASP A 104 20.72 -14.70 -19.86
N ILE A 105 19.93 -13.84 -20.50
CA ILE A 105 18.56 -13.54 -20.09
C ILE A 105 17.64 -14.43 -20.94
N PRO A 106 16.83 -15.31 -20.34
CA PRO A 106 15.89 -16.14 -21.09
C PRO A 106 15.02 -15.29 -22.03
N ALA A 107 14.82 -15.78 -23.26
CA ALA A 107 13.99 -15.10 -24.26
C ALA A 107 12.51 -15.07 -23.90
N THR A 108 12.09 -15.94 -23.00
CA THR A 108 10.76 -16.01 -22.38
C THR A 108 10.83 -15.41 -20.99
N ASP A 109 9.74 -14.86 -20.49
CA ASP A 109 9.64 -14.13 -19.22
C ASP A 109 10.67 -14.60 -18.14
N PRO A 110 11.72 -13.81 -17.86
CA PRO A 110 12.77 -14.20 -16.91
C PRO A 110 12.32 -14.20 -15.44
N TRP A 111 11.09 -13.79 -15.18
CA TRP A 111 10.54 -13.61 -13.84
C TRP A 111 9.65 -14.78 -13.38
N GLY A 112 9.66 -15.89 -14.11
CA GLY A 112 8.80 -17.05 -13.86
C GLY A 112 7.41 -16.93 -14.49
N ALA A 113 6.73 -18.06 -14.62
CA ALA A 113 5.39 -18.13 -15.23
C ALA A 113 4.37 -17.31 -14.42
N ALA A 114 3.43 -16.69 -15.10
CA ALA A 114 2.28 -16.04 -14.47
C ALA A 114 1.57 -17.03 -13.52
N GLY A 115 1.45 -16.65 -12.25
CA GLY A 115 0.89 -17.51 -11.19
C GLY A 115 1.95 -18.08 -10.23
N THR A 116 3.24 -17.87 -10.45
CA THR A 116 4.27 -18.14 -9.44
C THR A 116 4.08 -17.17 -8.27
N LEU A 117 4.08 -17.68 -7.04
CA LEU A 117 4.00 -16.80 -5.86
C LEU A 117 5.31 -16.01 -5.72
N PRO A 118 5.22 -14.70 -5.41
CA PRO A 118 6.41 -13.91 -5.16
C PRO A 118 7.13 -14.40 -3.89
N GLY A 119 8.46 -14.26 -3.87
CA GLY A 119 9.31 -14.56 -2.73
C GLY A 119 9.92 -13.31 -2.12
N ASP A 120 10.66 -13.46 -1.02
CA ASP A 120 11.37 -12.36 -0.38
C ASP A 120 12.47 -11.81 -1.31
N ILE A 121 12.52 -10.49 -1.50
CA ILE A 121 13.59 -9.83 -2.23
C ILE A 121 14.81 -9.75 -1.32
N ARG A 122 15.92 -10.35 -1.77
CA ARG A 122 17.17 -10.37 -1.01
C ARG A 122 18.38 -10.23 -1.92
N PHE A 123 19.29 -9.31 -1.57
CA PHE A 123 20.64 -9.22 -2.13
C PHE A 123 21.56 -8.42 -1.21
N THR A 124 22.86 -8.64 -1.30
CA THR A 124 23.86 -7.98 -0.46
C THR A 124 24.93 -7.33 -1.33
N LEU A 125 25.27 -6.06 -1.07
CA LEU A 125 26.40 -5.40 -1.76
C LEU A 125 27.68 -6.19 -1.50
N GLY A 126 28.43 -6.44 -2.57
CA GLY A 126 29.62 -7.31 -2.53
C GLY A 126 29.32 -8.80 -2.69
N GLU A 127 28.04 -9.19 -2.90
CA GLU A 127 27.68 -10.56 -3.28
C GLU A 127 28.28 -10.90 -4.65
N GLU A 128 28.81 -12.13 -4.77
CA GLU A 128 29.40 -12.61 -6.02
C GLU A 128 28.31 -12.93 -7.04
N LEU A 129 28.62 -12.64 -8.30
CA LEU A 129 27.71 -12.97 -9.40
C LEU A 129 27.65 -14.50 -9.56
N ASP A 130 26.45 -15.05 -9.52
CA ASP A 130 26.24 -16.48 -9.73
C ASP A 130 26.81 -16.92 -11.09
N GLY A 131 27.75 -17.87 -11.05
CA GLY A 131 28.50 -18.34 -12.19
C GLY A 131 29.81 -17.57 -12.52
N ALA A 132 30.10 -16.43 -11.84
CA ALA A 132 31.31 -15.64 -12.08
C ALA A 132 31.82 -15.01 -10.77
N THR A 133 32.65 -15.74 -10.04
CA THR A 133 33.11 -15.44 -8.66
C THR A 133 33.93 -14.16 -8.51
N ASP A 134 34.52 -13.65 -9.60
CA ASP A 134 35.34 -12.43 -9.59
C ASP A 134 34.51 -11.15 -9.64
N TYR A 135 33.20 -11.24 -9.99
CA TYR A 135 32.31 -10.11 -10.12
C TYR A 135 31.50 -9.93 -8.84
N LYS A 136 31.59 -8.74 -8.26
CA LYS A 136 30.86 -8.38 -7.03
C LYS A 136 29.86 -7.28 -7.29
N LEU A 137 28.70 -7.36 -6.62
CA LEU A 137 27.67 -6.34 -6.69
C LEU A 137 28.19 -5.02 -6.14
N ALA A 138 28.38 -4.05 -7.01
CA ALA A 138 28.85 -2.70 -6.66
C ALA A 138 27.71 -1.71 -6.40
N SER A 139 26.65 -1.80 -7.19
CA SER A 139 25.49 -0.91 -7.06
C SER A 139 24.24 -1.57 -7.64
N PHE A 140 23.09 -1.00 -7.31
CA PHE A 140 21.81 -1.42 -7.87
C PHE A 140 20.98 -0.22 -8.29
N SER A 141 20.02 -0.44 -9.16
CA SER A 141 19.01 0.54 -9.58
C SER A 141 17.66 -0.14 -9.73
N ILE A 142 16.60 0.64 -9.54
CA ILE A 142 15.22 0.17 -9.68
C ILE A 142 14.59 0.87 -10.87
N GLY A 143 14.04 0.09 -11.80
CA GLY A 143 13.35 0.60 -12.98
C GLY A 143 11.87 0.90 -12.71
N GLN A 144 11.23 1.62 -13.63
CA GLN A 144 9.80 1.92 -13.55
C GLN A 144 8.92 0.67 -13.73
N ASP A 145 9.45 -0.34 -14.38
CA ASP A 145 8.87 -1.67 -14.55
C ASP A 145 9.01 -2.56 -13.30
N GLY A 146 9.57 -1.99 -12.21
CA GLY A 146 9.80 -2.69 -10.95
C GLY A 146 11.01 -3.62 -10.97
N VAL A 147 11.81 -3.63 -12.04
CA VAL A 147 13.00 -4.47 -12.13
C VAL A 147 14.12 -3.86 -11.29
N VAL A 148 14.63 -4.63 -10.36
CA VAL A 148 15.82 -4.31 -9.59
C VAL A 148 17.03 -4.88 -10.35
N THR A 149 17.88 -3.99 -10.83
CA THR A 149 19.04 -4.33 -11.65
C THR A 149 20.31 -4.09 -10.86
N GLY A 150 21.15 -5.10 -10.75
CA GLY A 150 22.47 -5.02 -10.13
C GLY A 150 23.57 -4.76 -11.15
N VAL A 151 24.53 -3.93 -10.77
CA VAL A 151 25.77 -3.72 -11.51
C VAL A 151 26.88 -4.44 -10.77
N TYR A 152 27.42 -5.46 -11.40
CA TYR A 152 28.52 -6.26 -10.87
C TYR A 152 29.82 -5.84 -11.54
N THR A 153 30.91 -5.78 -10.77
CA THR A 153 32.23 -5.39 -11.29
C THR A 153 33.33 -6.26 -10.68
N ASP A 154 34.36 -6.54 -11.52
CA ASP A 154 35.63 -7.13 -11.09
C ASP A 154 36.73 -6.08 -10.88
N GLY A 155 36.40 -4.77 -11.06
CA GLY A 155 37.35 -3.66 -11.05
C GLY A 155 37.86 -3.24 -12.44
N THR A 156 37.68 -4.05 -13.47
CA THR A 156 38.06 -3.75 -14.87
C THR A 156 36.83 -3.67 -15.77
N PHE A 157 35.95 -4.63 -15.65
CA PHE A 157 34.70 -4.71 -16.40
C PHE A 157 33.50 -4.58 -15.47
N SER A 158 32.39 -4.15 -16.02
CA SER A 158 31.09 -4.10 -15.31
C SER A 158 30.02 -4.80 -16.14
N VAL A 159 29.22 -5.61 -15.45
CA VAL A 159 28.11 -6.37 -16.03
C VAL A 159 26.83 -6.02 -15.29
N THR A 160 25.78 -5.78 -16.05
CA THR A 160 24.46 -5.44 -15.49
C THR A 160 23.55 -6.67 -15.56
N LYS A 161 23.00 -7.09 -14.39
CA LYS A 161 22.10 -8.24 -14.30
C LYS A 161 20.79 -7.81 -13.66
N PRO A 162 19.64 -8.14 -14.28
CA PRO A 162 18.36 -8.05 -13.59
C PRO A 162 18.29 -9.11 -12.48
N MET A 163 18.00 -8.69 -11.25
CA MET A 163 18.00 -9.57 -10.09
C MET A 163 16.58 -9.99 -9.67
N PHE A 164 15.73 -9.00 -9.48
CA PHE A 164 14.38 -9.18 -8.99
C PHE A 164 13.42 -8.24 -9.70
N LYS A 165 12.16 -8.60 -9.70
CA LYS A 165 11.06 -7.74 -10.10
C LYS A 165 10.07 -7.62 -8.97
N ILE A 166 9.78 -6.41 -8.52
CA ILE A 166 8.91 -6.14 -7.37
C ILE A 166 7.48 -6.57 -7.71
N ALA A 167 6.81 -7.24 -6.78
CA ALA A 167 5.43 -7.65 -6.95
C ALA A 167 4.46 -6.53 -6.54
N ILE A 168 3.44 -6.31 -7.36
CA ILE A 168 2.32 -5.41 -7.07
C ILE A 168 1.03 -6.22 -7.05
N ALA A 169 0.17 -5.93 -6.07
CA ALA A 169 -1.16 -6.49 -5.95
C ALA A 169 -2.22 -5.46 -6.29
N THR A 170 -3.24 -5.86 -7.04
CA THR A 170 -4.46 -5.08 -7.26
C THR A 170 -5.66 -5.84 -6.72
N PHE A 171 -6.71 -5.11 -6.38
CA PHE A 171 -7.94 -5.66 -5.80
C PHE A 171 -9.15 -5.18 -6.58
N PRO A 172 -10.15 -6.06 -6.82
CA PRO A 172 -11.40 -5.64 -7.44
C PRO A 172 -12.13 -4.54 -6.66
N ASN A 173 -11.98 -4.55 -5.34
CA ASN A 173 -12.55 -3.52 -4.46
C ASN A 173 -11.55 -3.15 -3.35
N GLN A 174 -10.77 -2.10 -3.56
CA GLN A 174 -9.79 -1.62 -2.59
C GLN A 174 -10.42 -1.09 -1.29
N ALA A 175 -11.63 -0.50 -1.37
CA ALA A 175 -12.33 0.00 -0.18
C ALA A 175 -12.72 -1.14 0.79
N GLY A 176 -12.86 -2.36 0.29
CA GLY A 176 -13.16 -3.56 1.08
C GLY A 176 -11.99 -4.12 1.89
N LEU A 177 -10.77 -3.63 1.70
CA LEU A 177 -9.60 -4.09 2.44
C LEU A 177 -9.72 -3.79 3.94
N VAL A 178 -9.23 -4.71 4.78
CA VAL A 178 -9.23 -4.55 6.24
C VAL A 178 -7.90 -3.95 6.70
N PRO A 179 -7.90 -2.78 7.39
CA PRO A 179 -6.68 -2.21 7.93
C PRO A 179 -6.15 -3.06 9.10
N GLN A 180 -4.86 -3.35 9.10
CA GLN A 180 -4.17 -4.08 10.17
C GLN A 180 -3.25 -3.20 11.04
N GLY A 181 -3.32 -1.87 10.86
CA GLY A 181 -2.39 -0.93 11.49
C GLY A 181 -1.13 -0.71 10.62
N ASN A 182 -0.31 0.26 10.98
CA ASN A 182 0.94 0.62 10.31
C ASN A 182 0.80 0.85 8.77
N ASN A 183 -0.37 1.33 8.32
CA ASN A 183 -0.73 1.47 6.91
C ASN A 183 -0.74 0.15 6.12
N TYR A 184 -0.91 -0.97 6.82
CA TYR A 184 -1.09 -2.29 6.22
C TYR A 184 -2.56 -2.64 6.07
N TYR A 185 -2.83 -3.35 5.00
CA TYR A 185 -4.13 -3.85 4.64
C TYR A 185 -4.07 -5.36 4.42
N ALA A 186 -5.12 -6.04 4.80
CA ALA A 186 -5.33 -7.46 4.47
C ALA A 186 -6.55 -7.60 3.58
N GLU A 187 -6.54 -8.66 2.78
CA GLU A 187 -7.69 -9.04 1.98
C GLU A 187 -8.87 -9.47 2.86
N SER A 188 -10.05 -9.26 2.33
CA SER A 188 -11.32 -9.65 2.93
C SER A 188 -12.26 -10.22 1.87
N ASN A 189 -13.36 -10.81 2.32
CA ASN A 189 -14.40 -11.26 1.40
C ASN A 189 -14.99 -10.12 0.54
N ASN A 190 -14.91 -8.87 1.01
CA ASN A 190 -15.42 -7.70 0.28
C ASN A 190 -14.40 -7.09 -0.68
N SER A 191 -13.09 -7.27 -0.44
CA SER A 191 -12.05 -6.80 -1.36
C SER A 191 -11.90 -7.69 -2.59
N GLY A 192 -12.28 -8.97 -2.46
CA GLY A 192 -11.87 -10.02 -3.38
C GLY A 192 -10.44 -10.47 -3.13
N ALA A 193 -10.00 -11.51 -3.84
CA ALA A 193 -8.64 -12.01 -3.79
C ALA A 193 -7.65 -11.02 -4.43
N ALA A 194 -6.43 -10.97 -3.88
CA ALA A 194 -5.35 -10.18 -4.45
C ALA A 194 -4.94 -10.74 -5.83
N ASP A 195 -4.95 -9.88 -6.84
CA ASP A 195 -4.33 -10.16 -8.13
C ASP A 195 -2.88 -9.65 -8.11
N ILE A 196 -1.95 -10.56 -7.75
CA ILE A 196 -0.52 -10.26 -7.62
C ILE A 196 0.15 -10.50 -8.98
N GLY A 197 0.95 -9.53 -9.40
CA GLY A 197 1.67 -9.62 -10.67
C GLY A 197 2.74 -8.55 -10.81
N HIS A 198 3.15 -8.32 -12.05
CA HIS A 198 4.22 -7.38 -12.36
C HIS A 198 3.70 -5.95 -12.51
N PRO A 199 4.51 -4.94 -12.16
CA PRO A 199 4.21 -3.55 -12.49
C PRO A 199 3.96 -3.35 -14.00
N GLY A 200 2.92 -2.58 -14.33
CA GLY A 200 2.54 -2.31 -15.72
C GLY A 200 1.67 -3.36 -16.39
N ASP A 201 1.52 -4.55 -15.81
CA ASP A 201 0.67 -5.61 -16.36
C ASP A 201 -0.76 -5.55 -15.82
N GLY A 202 -1.74 -5.87 -16.67
CA GLY A 202 -3.13 -6.05 -16.24
C GLY A 202 -3.77 -4.81 -15.58
N GLY A 203 -3.30 -3.61 -15.89
CA GLY A 203 -3.79 -2.37 -15.27
C GLY A 203 -3.09 -2.01 -13.96
N LYS A 204 -2.09 -2.77 -13.54
CA LYS A 204 -1.24 -2.46 -12.40
C LYS A 204 -0.37 -1.23 -12.69
N GLY A 205 -0.19 -0.38 -11.69
CA GLY A 205 0.60 0.84 -11.78
C GLY A 205 2.09 0.58 -12.05
N LEU A 206 2.82 1.65 -12.39
CA LEU A 206 4.27 1.65 -12.54
C LEU A 206 4.93 2.05 -11.22
N ILE A 207 6.16 1.61 -11.00
CA ILE A 207 6.97 2.04 -9.85
C ILE A 207 7.79 3.26 -10.23
N ILE A 208 7.76 4.29 -9.39
CA ILE A 208 8.64 5.44 -9.51
C ILE A 208 9.65 5.39 -8.35
N PRO A 209 10.92 5.08 -8.64
CA PRO A 209 11.97 5.08 -7.63
C PRO A 209 12.35 6.49 -7.20
N ASN A 210 12.95 6.63 -6.02
CA ASN A 210 13.37 7.87 -5.37
C ASN A 210 12.22 8.82 -4.98
N TYR A 211 10.99 8.35 -4.97
CA TYR A 211 9.80 9.11 -4.56
C TYR A 211 9.00 8.36 -3.52
N LEU A 212 8.36 9.11 -2.65
CA LEU A 212 7.33 8.60 -1.73
C LEU A 212 5.98 9.24 -2.08
N GLU A 213 4.92 8.49 -1.86
CA GLU A 213 3.56 8.98 -1.97
C GLU A 213 3.18 9.74 -0.70
N MET A 214 2.75 10.98 -0.87
CA MET A 214 2.22 11.80 0.22
C MET A 214 0.76 11.43 0.50
N SER A 215 0.27 11.83 1.68
CA SER A 215 -1.16 11.73 2.00
C SER A 215 -2.02 12.45 0.94
N ASN A 216 -3.13 11.84 0.55
CA ASN A 216 -4.14 12.42 -0.32
C ASN A 216 -5.18 13.28 0.44
N VAL A 217 -4.97 13.52 1.74
CA VAL A 217 -5.88 14.28 2.60
C VAL A 217 -5.52 15.76 2.60
N ASP A 218 -6.50 16.61 2.26
CA ASP A 218 -6.40 18.06 2.46
C ASP A 218 -6.87 18.41 3.88
N LEU A 219 -5.91 18.71 4.75
CA LEU A 219 -6.18 19.06 6.14
C LEU A 219 -7.07 20.30 6.28
N SER A 220 -7.01 21.25 5.36
CA SER A 220 -7.83 22.47 5.41
C SER A 220 -9.30 22.14 5.19
N GLN A 221 -9.56 21.23 4.23
CA GLN A 221 -10.91 20.75 3.96
C GLN A 221 -11.46 19.96 5.14
N GLU A 222 -10.67 19.02 5.68
CA GLU A 222 -11.07 18.19 6.81
C GLU A 222 -11.39 19.04 8.07
N PHE A 223 -10.57 20.06 8.36
CA PHE A 223 -10.85 20.98 9.46
C PHE A 223 -12.12 21.79 9.21
N THR A 224 -12.37 22.21 7.98
CA THR A 224 -13.60 22.94 7.62
C THR A 224 -14.82 22.05 7.83
N ASP A 225 -14.79 20.83 7.36
CA ASP A 225 -15.88 19.85 7.49
C ASP A 225 -16.12 19.48 8.97
N MET A 226 -15.05 19.36 9.75
CA MET A 226 -15.14 19.18 11.20
C MET A 226 -15.85 20.36 11.88
N ILE A 227 -15.49 21.60 11.53
CA ILE A 227 -16.11 22.82 12.10
C ILE A 227 -17.59 22.88 11.71
N VAL A 228 -17.92 22.60 10.44
CA VAL A 228 -19.31 22.59 9.97
C VAL A 228 -20.14 21.54 10.74
N THR A 229 -19.59 20.33 10.89
CA THR A 229 -20.24 19.25 11.64
C THR A 229 -20.44 19.62 13.11
N GLN A 230 -19.43 20.19 13.77
CA GLN A 230 -19.54 20.66 15.16
C GLN A 230 -20.60 21.76 15.30
N ARG A 231 -20.66 22.71 14.36
CA ARG A 231 -21.66 23.77 14.35
C ARG A 231 -23.08 23.20 14.15
N GLY A 232 -23.23 22.22 13.25
CA GLY A 232 -24.50 21.51 13.04
C GLY A 232 -24.97 20.79 14.29
N PHE A 233 -24.08 20.08 14.99
CA PHE A 233 -24.39 19.43 16.26
C PHE A 233 -24.81 20.44 17.36
N GLN A 234 -24.09 21.55 17.49
CA GLN A 234 -24.43 22.62 18.44
C GLN A 234 -25.78 23.25 18.11
N ALA A 235 -26.09 23.47 16.84
CA ALA A 235 -27.38 24.01 16.42
C ALA A 235 -28.53 23.05 16.80
N ASN A 236 -28.39 21.77 16.54
CA ASN A 236 -29.37 20.76 16.89
C ASN A 236 -29.57 20.64 18.43
N SER A 237 -28.47 20.70 19.20
CA SER A 237 -28.54 20.73 20.67
C SER A 237 -29.33 21.95 21.20
N ARG A 238 -29.14 23.12 20.58
CA ARG A 238 -29.88 24.33 20.96
C ARG A 238 -31.39 24.22 20.69
N VAL A 239 -31.77 23.54 19.60
CA VAL A 239 -33.21 23.30 19.34
C VAL A 239 -33.84 22.49 20.44
N ILE A 240 -33.15 21.48 20.98
CA ILE A 240 -33.63 20.66 22.08
C ILE A 240 -33.79 21.52 23.33
N THR A 241 -32.81 22.33 23.71
CA THR A 241 -32.89 23.19 24.91
C THR A 241 -33.97 24.24 24.79
N VAL A 242 -34.21 24.82 23.62
CA VAL A 242 -35.30 25.76 23.36
C VAL A 242 -36.65 25.05 23.48
N SER A 243 -36.76 23.83 22.97
CA SER A 243 -38.01 23.03 23.13
C SER A 243 -38.31 22.72 24.60
N ASP A 244 -37.28 22.38 25.40
CA ASP A 244 -37.44 22.15 26.84
C ASP A 244 -37.91 23.41 27.59
N THR A 245 -37.33 24.58 27.26
CA THR A 245 -37.76 25.85 27.88
C THR A 245 -39.20 26.21 27.52
N LEU A 246 -39.61 26.02 26.26
CA LEU A 246 -40.98 26.23 25.83
C LEU A 246 -41.96 25.29 26.54
N LEU A 247 -41.59 24.03 26.74
CA LEU A 247 -42.39 23.07 27.49
C LEU A 247 -42.52 23.45 28.96
N GLN A 248 -41.43 23.95 29.57
CA GLN A 248 -41.49 24.48 30.96
C GLN A 248 -42.39 25.66 31.09
N GLU A 249 -42.32 26.65 30.18
CA GLU A 249 -43.21 27.82 30.17
C GLU A 249 -44.70 27.42 30.02
N LEU A 250 -44.99 26.42 29.15
CA LEU A 250 -46.33 25.89 28.98
C LEU A 250 -46.88 25.22 30.25
N ILE A 251 -46.03 24.49 30.97
CA ILE A 251 -46.38 23.84 32.22
C ILE A 251 -46.67 24.89 33.32
N ASP A 252 -45.83 25.94 33.36
CA ASP A 252 -46.03 27.04 34.34
C ASP A 252 -47.27 27.85 34.05
N LEU A 253 -47.66 28.10 32.81
CA LEU A 253 -48.91 28.73 32.41
C LEU A 253 -50.15 27.91 32.80
N LYS A 254 -50.07 26.59 32.84
CA LYS A 254 -51.16 25.71 33.26
C LYS A 254 -51.36 25.70 34.79
N ARG A 255 -50.32 26.08 35.55
CA ARG A 255 -50.29 26.02 37.00
C ARG A 255 -50.76 27.31 37.66
N ASN A 256 -50.85 28.42 36.90
CA ASN A 256 -51.51 29.68 37.30
C ASN A 256 -52.95 29.75 36.76
#